data_55865f003ccc5bd00e9832301b47fdc6
#
_entry.id   55865f003ccc5bd00e9832301b47fdc6
#
_cell.length_a   1.000
_cell.length_b   1.000
_cell.length_c   1.000
_cell.angle_alpha   90.00
_cell.angle_beta   90.00
_cell.angle_gamma   90.00
#
_symmetry.space_group_name_H-M   'P 1'
#
loop_
_entity.id
_entity.type
_entity.pdbx_description
1 polymer ?
#
loop_
_entity_poly.entity_id
_entity_poly.type
_entity_poly.pdbx_seq_one_letter_code
_entity_poly.pdbx_strand_id
1 'polypeptide(L)'
;MKIGIIGQGFVGTAVRVGLQKHFTILTYDKNGECSNTLEEVVERCKVIFLCLPTPMIKETGKCYTGILEEVLAQINDISDEKEYYGNEQRAIIIKSTIEPGTTERFNKEYKYIQVVFNPEFLTEANSIEDFKNQNRI
;
A
#
# COMPACT_ATOMS: atom_id res chain seq x y z
N MET A 1 12.50 10.54 6.62
CA MET A 1 12.11 9.41 5.75
C MET A 1 10.84 9.81 5.01
N LYS A 2 10.73 9.46 3.73
CA LYS A 2 9.52 9.64 2.93
C LYS A 2 8.74 8.33 2.89
N ILE A 3 7.42 8.41 3.05
CA ILE A 3 6.49 7.27 3.02
C ILE A 3 5.48 7.51 1.91
N GLY A 4 5.27 6.51 1.08
CA GLY A 4 4.25 6.50 0.05
C GLY A 4 2.94 5.92 0.57
N ILE A 5 1.80 6.46 0.11
CA ILE A 5 0.48 5.87 0.37
C ILE A 5 -0.29 5.85 -0.94
N ILE A 6 -0.66 4.66 -1.39
CA ILE A 6 -1.43 4.42 -2.61
C ILE A 6 -2.84 3.99 -2.21
N GLY A 7 -3.84 4.73 -2.72
CA GLY A 7 -5.24 4.65 -2.31
C GLY A 7 -5.55 5.63 -1.17
N GLN A 8 -6.47 6.57 -1.41
CA GLN A 8 -6.85 7.64 -0.47
C GLN A 8 -8.31 7.53 -0.02
N GLY A 9 -8.82 6.29 0.08
CA GLY A 9 -10.07 5.99 0.79
C GLY A 9 -9.95 6.23 2.31
N PHE A 10 -10.88 5.74 3.10
CA PHE A 10 -10.87 5.96 4.56
C PHE A 10 -9.62 5.38 5.24
N VAL A 11 -9.13 4.21 4.82
CA VAL A 11 -7.91 3.59 5.34
C VAL A 11 -6.68 4.42 5.00
N GLY A 12 -6.48 4.76 3.71
CA GLY A 12 -5.33 5.55 3.27
C GLY A 12 -5.30 6.94 3.90
N THR A 13 -6.47 7.56 4.06
CA THR A 13 -6.60 8.85 4.77
C THR A 13 -6.21 8.71 6.24
N ALA A 14 -6.64 7.66 6.93
CA ALA A 14 -6.28 7.43 8.34
C ALA A 14 -4.78 7.22 8.51
N VAL A 15 -4.15 6.40 7.65
CA VAL A 15 -2.69 6.18 7.63
C VAL A 15 -1.96 7.51 7.39
N ARG A 16 -2.39 8.28 6.39
CA ARG A 16 -1.80 9.61 6.09
C ARG A 16 -1.86 10.54 7.28
N VAL A 17 -3.03 10.73 7.87
CA VAL A 17 -3.23 11.65 9.01
C VAL A 17 -2.44 11.19 10.24
N GLY A 18 -2.36 9.88 10.48
CA GLY A 18 -1.59 9.34 11.59
C GLY A 18 -0.08 9.53 11.44
N LEU A 19 0.45 9.37 10.24
CA LEU A 19 1.89 9.39 9.98
C LEU A 19 2.47 10.77 9.62
N GLN A 20 1.66 11.70 9.10
CA GLN A 20 2.14 13.00 8.56
C GLN A 20 2.84 13.91 9.58
N LYS A 21 2.64 13.67 10.88
CA LYS A 21 3.33 14.42 11.95
C LYS A 21 4.80 14.01 12.11
N HIS A 22 5.15 12.80 11.65
CA HIS A 22 6.46 12.20 11.86
C HIS A 22 7.25 11.99 10.57
N PHE A 23 6.54 11.93 9.42
CA PHE A 23 7.13 11.59 8.13
C PHE A 23 6.63 12.53 7.03
N THR A 24 7.43 12.70 5.99
CA THR A 24 6.99 13.31 4.74
C THR A 24 6.17 12.28 3.97
N ILE A 25 4.91 12.59 3.68
CA ILE A 25 4.00 11.67 3.01
C ILE A 25 3.82 12.08 1.54
N LEU A 26 3.97 11.12 0.63
CA LEU A 26 3.57 11.23 -0.76
C LEU A 26 2.35 10.34 -0.99
N THR A 27 1.35 10.85 -1.71
CA THR A 27 0.09 10.13 -1.93
C THR A 27 -0.19 9.98 -3.42
N TYR A 28 -0.75 8.85 -3.79
CA TYR A 28 -1.31 8.60 -5.11
C TYR A 28 -2.66 7.89 -4.99
N ASP A 29 -3.62 8.33 -5.80
CA ASP A 29 -4.92 7.67 -5.98
C ASP A 29 -5.38 7.83 -7.42
N LYS A 30 -5.83 6.73 -8.04
CA LYS A 30 -6.26 6.73 -9.44
C LYS A 30 -7.47 7.65 -9.69
N ASN A 31 -8.35 7.79 -8.69
CA ASN A 31 -9.61 8.53 -8.79
C ASN A 31 -9.60 9.82 -7.97
N GLY A 32 -8.49 10.13 -7.29
CA GLY A 32 -8.39 11.26 -6.37
C GLY A 32 -7.53 12.41 -6.91
N GLU A 33 -7.75 13.60 -6.37
CA GLU A 33 -6.87 14.74 -6.57
C GLU A 33 -5.62 14.59 -5.72
N CYS A 34 -4.67 13.78 -6.17
CA CYS A 34 -3.39 13.60 -5.52
C CYS A 34 -2.30 14.44 -6.16
N SER A 35 -1.36 14.90 -5.32
CA SER A 35 -0.27 15.78 -5.75
C SER A 35 0.84 15.05 -6.50
N ASN A 36 0.87 13.70 -6.44
CA ASN A 36 1.95 12.89 -6.98
C ASN A 36 1.46 11.86 -7.98
N THR A 37 2.32 11.49 -8.92
CA THR A 37 2.11 10.31 -9.78
C THR A 37 2.53 9.03 -9.06
N LEU A 38 2.17 7.86 -9.62
CA LEU A 38 2.62 6.58 -9.09
C LEU A 38 4.15 6.48 -9.13
N GLU A 39 4.75 6.91 -10.25
CA GLU A 39 6.20 6.91 -10.47
C GLU A 39 6.91 7.75 -9.41
N GLU A 40 6.44 8.97 -9.14
CA GLU A 40 7.01 9.83 -8.11
C GLU A 40 6.97 9.20 -6.71
N VAL A 41 5.87 8.53 -6.37
CA VAL A 41 5.73 7.82 -5.08
C VAL A 41 6.74 6.67 -5.01
N VAL A 42 6.82 5.84 -6.06
CA VAL A 42 7.73 4.69 -6.10
C VAL A 42 9.19 5.13 -6.09
N GLU A 43 9.54 6.14 -6.87
CA GLU A 43 10.92 6.64 -6.94
C GLU A 43 11.43 7.25 -5.63
N ARG A 44 10.54 7.93 -4.90
CA ARG A 44 10.93 8.75 -3.74
C ARG A 44 10.71 8.08 -2.39
N CYS A 45 9.99 6.94 -2.35
CA CYS A 45 9.63 6.25 -1.11
C CYS A 45 10.17 4.82 -1.09
N LYS A 46 10.88 4.46 -0.01
CA LYS A 46 11.31 3.08 0.27
C LYS A 46 10.22 2.24 0.93
N VAL A 47 9.30 2.89 1.64
CA VAL A 47 8.15 2.27 2.32
C VAL A 47 6.89 2.82 1.69
N ILE A 48 6.03 1.93 1.21
CA ILE A 48 4.79 2.28 0.52
C ILE A 48 3.63 1.47 1.11
N PHE A 49 2.60 2.15 1.58
CA PHE A 49 1.35 1.54 2.02
C PHE A 49 0.38 1.41 0.85
N LEU A 50 -0.17 0.21 0.65
CA LEU A 50 -1.26 -0.05 -0.28
C LEU A 50 -2.59 -0.13 0.49
N CYS A 51 -3.47 0.82 0.23
CA CYS A 51 -4.80 0.93 0.83
C CYS A 51 -5.88 0.82 -0.28
N LEU A 52 -5.82 -0.27 -1.04
CA LEU A 52 -6.63 -0.51 -2.24
C LEU A 52 -7.81 -1.43 -1.93
N PRO A 53 -8.95 -1.31 -2.64
CA PRO A 53 -10.08 -2.19 -2.41
C PRO A 53 -9.77 -3.63 -2.86
N THR A 54 -10.19 -4.60 -2.02
CA THR A 54 -10.16 -6.03 -2.33
C THR A 54 -11.57 -6.61 -2.13
N PRO A 55 -12.52 -6.31 -3.04
CA PRO A 55 -13.90 -6.72 -2.87
C PRO A 55 -14.05 -8.24 -2.90
N MET A 56 -15.02 -8.75 -2.18
CA MET A 56 -15.34 -10.17 -2.19
C MET A 56 -16.04 -10.57 -3.50
N ILE A 57 -15.55 -11.65 -4.10
CA ILE A 57 -16.21 -12.30 -5.24
C ILE A 57 -17.40 -13.09 -4.70
N LYS A 58 -18.62 -12.70 -5.03
CA LYS A 58 -19.86 -13.26 -4.47
C LYS A 58 -19.99 -14.77 -4.69
N GLU A 59 -19.56 -15.26 -5.85
CA GLU A 59 -19.66 -16.65 -6.27
C GLU A 59 -18.73 -17.58 -5.51
N THR A 60 -17.59 -17.09 -5.04
CA THR A 60 -16.53 -17.90 -4.42
C THR A 60 -16.27 -17.54 -2.96
N GLY A 61 -16.72 -16.38 -2.51
CA GLY A 61 -16.38 -15.81 -1.20
C GLY A 61 -14.92 -15.36 -1.05
N LYS A 62 -14.13 -15.43 -2.12
CA LYS A 62 -12.72 -15.03 -2.12
C LYS A 62 -12.53 -13.54 -2.34
N CYS A 63 -11.39 -13.01 -1.86
CA CYS A 63 -10.99 -11.63 -2.15
C CYS A 63 -10.54 -11.49 -3.61
N TYR A 64 -11.04 -10.47 -4.30
CA TYR A 64 -10.53 -10.09 -5.61
C TYR A 64 -9.25 -9.27 -5.45
N THR A 65 -8.12 -9.85 -5.81
CA THR A 65 -6.79 -9.23 -5.66
C THR A 65 -6.27 -8.54 -6.93
N GLY A 66 -7.04 -8.54 -8.03
CA GLY A 66 -6.59 -8.02 -9.32
C GLY A 66 -6.12 -6.56 -9.29
N ILE A 67 -6.76 -5.71 -8.48
CA ILE A 67 -6.36 -4.30 -8.32
C ILE A 67 -4.98 -4.22 -7.62
N LEU A 68 -4.74 -5.04 -6.58
CA LEU A 68 -3.44 -5.12 -5.92
C LEU A 68 -2.36 -5.63 -6.88
N GLU A 69 -2.67 -6.68 -7.64
CA GLU A 69 -1.73 -7.30 -8.60
C GLU A 69 -1.30 -6.31 -9.68
N GLU A 70 -2.25 -5.56 -10.24
CA GLU A 70 -1.96 -4.51 -11.23
C GLU A 70 -1.00 -3.46 -10.68
N VAL A 71 -1.26 -2.95 -9.48
CA VAL A 71 -0.44 -1.91 -8.87
C VAL A 71 0.92 -2.45 -8.41
N LEU A 72 0.98 -3.67 -7.86
CA LEU A 72 2.25 -4.31 -7.49
C LEU A 72 3.15 -4.56 -8.69
N ALA A 73 2.59 -5.00 -9.83
CA ALA A 73 3.33 -5.16 -11.08
C ALA A 73 3.94 -3.83 -11.54
N GLN A 74 3.15 -2.75 -11.58
CA GLN A 74 3.64 -1.41 -11.94
C GLN A 74 4.76 -0.94 -11.00
N ILE A 75 4.60 -1.11 -9.67
CA ILE A 75 5.64 -0.75 -8.70
C ILE A 75 6.92 -1.56 -8.92
N ASN A 76 6.78 -2.87 -9.19
CA ASN A 76 7.92 -3.74 -9.45
C ASN A 76 8.67 -3.32 -10.71
N ASP A 77 7.95 -3.00 -11.79
CA ASP A 77 8.54 -2.57 -13.08
C ASP A 77 9.26 -1.22 -12.95
N ILE A 78 8.64 -0.23 -12.30
CA ILE A 78 9.28 1.06 -12.00
C ILE A 78 10.53 0.84 -11.13
N SER A 79 10.49 -0.14 -10.22
CA SER A 79 11.62 -0.46 -9.35
C SER A 79 12.78 -1.14 -10.06
N ASP A 80 12.49 -1.91 -11.13
CA ASP A 80 13.49 -2.54 -12.00
C ASP A 80 14.21 -1.51 -12.89
N GLU A 81 13.46 -0.61 -13.52
CA GLU A 81 14.00 0.41 -14.43
C GLU A 81 14.96 1.40 -13.74
N LYS A 82 14.81 1.57 -12.45
CA LYS A 82 15.59 2.52 -11.66
C LYS A 82 16.58 1.79 -10.76
N GLU A 83 17.81 1.55 -11.22
CA GLU A 83 18.96 1.14 -10.39
C GLU A 83 19.25 2.10 -9.20
N TYR A 84 18.28 2.94 -8.86
CA TYR A 84 18.42 4.14 -8.02
C TYR A 84 18.78 3.87 -6.55
N TYR A 85 18.57 2.63 -6.07
CA TYR A 85 18.80 2.28 -4.65
C TYR A 85 19.69 1.04 -4.47
N GLY A 86 20.49 0.69 -5.46
CA GLY A 86 21.23 -0.57 -5.40
C GLY A 86 20.28 -1.79 -5.35
N ASN A 87 20.72 -2.86 -4.72
CA ASN A 87 19.92 -4.09 -4.60
C ASN A 87 18.85 -4.05 -3.48
N GLU A 88 18.47 -2.87 -2.98
CA GLU A 88 17.48 -2.76 -1.90
C GLU A 88 16.05 -2.80 -2.43
N GLN A 89 15.31 -3.81 -2.05
CA GLN A 89 13.87 -3.91 -2.34
C GLN A 89 13.08 -2.81 -1.61
N ARG A 90 11.98 -2.34 -2.22
CA ARG A 90 11.01 -1.48 -1.54
C ARG A 90 10.11 -2.32 -0.64
N ALA A 91 9.82 -1.82 0.55
CA ALA A 91 8.85 -2.43 1.45
C ALA A 91 7.43 -1.97 1.07
N ILE A 92 6.61 -2.91 0.64
CA ILE A 92 5.20 -2.68 0.29
C ILE A 92 4.33 -3.24 1.40
N ILE A 93 3.61 -2.37 2.09
CA ILE A 93 2.76 -2.72 3.22
C ILE A 93 1.30 -2.75 2.77
N ILE A 94 0.72 -3.94 2.67
CA ILE A 94 -0.68 -4.11 2.28
C ILE A 94 -1.56 -3.94 3.52
N LYS A 95 -2.43 -2.92 3.46
CA LYS A 95 -3.47 -2.65 4.47
C LYS A 95 -4.82 -3.31 4.09
N SER A 96 -5.01 -3.63 2.83
CA SER A 96 -6.22 -4.28 2.32
C SER A 96 -6.36 -5.69 2.85
N THR A 97 -7.60 -6.16 3.04
CA THR A 97 -7.86 -7.56 3.42
C THR A 97 -7.45 -8.51 2.30
N ILE A 98 -6.62 -9.49 2.62
CA ILE A 98 -6.16 -10.53 1.69
C ILE A 98 -6.19 -11.89 2.38
N GLU A 99 -6.26 -12.97 1.59
CA GLU A 99 -6.24 -14.34 2.08
C GLU A 99 -4.83 -14.78 2.53
N PRO A 100 -4.73 -15.71 3.49
CA PRO A 100 -3.45 -16.35 3.85
C PRO A 100 -2.75 -16.93 2.61
N GLY A 101 -1.42 -16.78 2.54
CA GLY A 101 -0.61 -17.23 1.40
C GLY A 101 -0.46 -16.20 0.27
N THR A 102 -1.23 -15.11 0.28
CA THR A 102 -1.17 -14.09 -0.78
C THR A 102 0.17 -13.34 -0.77
N THR A 103 0.69 -12.97 0.40
CA THR A 103 2.00 -12.30 0.51
C THR A 103 3.15 -13.19 0.08
N GLU A 104 3.12 -14.49 0.41
CA GLU A 104 4.12 -15.46 -0.03
C GLU A 104 4.12 -15.60 -1.55
N ARG A 105 2.93 -15.61 -2.17
CA ARG A 105 2.78 -15.62 -3.63
C ARG A 105 3.42 -14.39 -4.25
N PHE A 106 3.08 -13.19 -3.78
CA PHE A 106 3.64 -11.94 -4.30
C PHE A 106 5.15 -11.85 -4.13
N ASN A 107 5.69 -12.27 -2.98
CA ASN A 107 7.14 -12.26 -2.74
C ASN A 107 7.92 -13.28 -3.58
N LYS A 108 7.26 -14.30 -4.14
CA LYS A 108 7.85 -15.20 -5.13
C LYS A 108 7.78 -14.65 -6.56
N GLU A 109 6.74 -13.86 -6.84
CA GLU A 109 6.45 -13.32 -8.17
C GLU A 109 7.25 -12.05 -8.46
N TYR A 110 7.36 -11.14 -7.47
CA TYR A 110 7.99 -9.84 -7.64
C TYR A 110 9.40 -9.81 -7.04
N LYS A 111 10.38 -9.39 -7.86
CA LYS A 111 11.79 -9.42 -7.49
C LYS A 111 12.28 -8.15 -6.77
N TYR A 112 11.72 -6.99 -7.16
CA TYR A 112 12.24 -5.68 -6.73
C TYR A 112 11.48 -5.06 -5.57
N ILE A 113 10.49 -5.78 -5.04
CA ILE A 113 9.68 -5.37 -3.90
C ILE A 113 9.59 -6.49 -2.86
N GLN A 114 9.47 -6.08 -1.59
CA GLN A 114 9.17 -6.97 -0.47
C GLN A 114 7.78 -6.66 0.05
N VAL A 115 6.86 -7.60 -0.06
CA VAL A 115 5.46 -7.43 0.34
C VAL A 115 5.26 -7.91 1.77
N VAL A 116 4.63 -7.08 2.59
CA VAL A 116 4.29 -7.36 3.99
C VAL A 116 2.79 -7.13 4.21
N PHE A 117 2.13 -8.03 4.90
CA PHE A 117 0.73 -7.87 5.29
C PHE A 117 0.64 -7.21 6.67
N ASN A 118 -0.06 -6.09 6.73
CA ASN A 118 -0.36 -5.36 7.96
C ASN A 118 -1.84 -4.97 7.93
N PRO A 119 -2.74 -5.90 8.32
CA PRO A 119 -4.18 -5.65 8.29
C PRO A 119 -4.56 -4.49 9.19
N GLU A 120 -5.65 -3.83 8.84
CA GLU A 120 -6.25 -2.78 9.64
C GLU A 120 -7.53 -3.28 10.32
N PHE A 121 -7.86 -2.66 11.45
CA PHE A 121 -9.07 -2.93 12.24
C PHE A 121 -9.87 -1.65 12.47
N LEU A 122 -9.82 -0.74 11.48
CA LEU A 122 -10.45 0.56 11.56
C LEU A 122 -11.94 0.47 11.23
N THR A 123 -12.74 1.23 11.95
CA THR A 123 -14.13 1.47 11.56
C THR A 123 -14.19 2.65 10.59
N GLU A 124 -15.02 2.58 9.56
CA GLU A 124 -15.11 3.65 8.56
C GLU A 124 -15.47 4.99 9.22
N ALA A 125 -16.39 4.98 10.18
CA ALA A 125 -16.85 6.18 10.87
C ALA A 125 -15.77 6.86 11.75
N ASN A 126 -14.81 6.09 12.31
CA ASN A 126 -13.81 6.58 13.26
C ASN A 126 -12.36 6.27 12.83
N SER A 127 -12.12 5.99 11.56
CA SER A 127 -10.87 5.45 11.04
C SER A 127 -9.61 6.21 11.48
N ILE A 128 -9.66 7.54 11.54
CA ILE A 128 -8.53 8.38 11.96
C ILE A 128 -8.22 8.21 13.45
N GLU A 129 -9.24 8.23 14.30
CA GLU A 129 -9.05 8.06 15.74
C GLU A 129 -8.66 6.62 16.09
N ASP A 130 -9.26 5.63 15.42
CA ASP A 130 -8.89 4.22 15.56
C ASP A 130 -7.42 4.01 15.20
N PHE A 131 -6.94 4.60 14.09
CA PHE A 131 -5.53 4.51 13.69
C PHE A 131 -4.57 5.16 14.69
N LYS A 132 -4.91 6.35 15.23
CA LYS A 132 -4.08 7.03 16.22
C LYS A 132 -3.99 6.31 17.56
N ASN A 133 -5.07 5.65 17.96
CA ASN A 133 -5.21 5.01 19.26
C ASN A 133 -4.86 3.52 19.27
N GLN A 134 -4.53 2.94 18.11
CA GLN A 134 -4.10 1.54 18.04
C GLN A 134 -2.77 1.37 18.78
N ASN A 135 -2.67 0.32 19.60
CA ASN A 135 -1.48 0.00 20.39
C ASN A 135 -0.54 -1.01 19.72
N ARG A 136 -0.79 -1.34 18.46
CA ARG A 136 0.02 -2.25 17.64
C ARG A 136 -0.13 -1.87 16.15
N ILE A 137 0.92 -2.07 15.44
CA ILE A 137 1.04 -1.90 13.99
C ILE A 137 1.30 -3.26 13.38
#